data_8ca399953682e58fe5f5cefe82fae2f5
#
_entry.id   8ca399953682e58fe5f5cefe82fae2f5
#
_cell.length_a   1.000
_cell.length_b   1.000
_cell.length_c   1.000
_cell.angle_alpha   90.00
_cell.angle_beta   90.00
_cell.angle_gamma   90.00
#
_symmetry.space_group_name_H-M   'P 1'
#
loop_
_entity.id
_entity.type
_entity.pdbx_description
1 polymer ?
#
loop_
_entity_poly.entity_id
_entity_poly.type
_entity_poly.pdbx_seq_one_letter_code
_entity_poly.pdbx_strand_id
1 'polypeptide(L)'
;SIFGSSSDEPISSEELPKIEEEMRKIISNKSEINKTLQDKKDAISKFKDLDEGFKALIIEEADQKKDFQIYEQKETGFIDLCRGPHLPSLEYIGEFKLTKISGAYWKGNSENEMLTRIYGTAWRTKKELDSYIEKMQKAEEVDHRKLGKEMDLFHFQEEAPGMVFWHPKGWSIYTQLQYYVRKMQKNAGYSEVNTPEVVDRKLWEKSGPVSYTHLRAHETRTH
;
A
#
# COMPACT_ATOMS: atom_id res chain seq x y z
N SER A 1 -7.49 2.26 8.38
CA SER A 1 -8.36 3.29 8.99
C SER A 1 -8.00 4.64 8.39
N ILE A 2 -8.99 5.39 7.95
CA ILE A 2 -8.82 6.74 7.39
C ILE A 2 -9.24 7.68 8.50
N PHE A 3 -8.30 8.44 9.03
CA PHE A 3 -8.59 9.50 9.98
C PHE A 3 -8.56 10.83 9.22
N GLY A 4 -9.69 11.51 9.16
CA GLY A 4 -9.74 12.91 8.81
C GLY A 4 -9.36 13.70 10.07
N SER A 5 -8.20 14.35 10.04
CA SER A 5 -7.84 15.32 11.08
C SER A 5 -8.48 16.64 10.73
N SER A 6 -9.27 17.21 11.64
CA SER A 6 -9.78 18.58 11.58
C SER A 6 -8.75 19.64 12.00
N SER A 7 -7.48 19.26 12.19
CA SER A 7 -6.40 20.19 12.44
C SER A 7 -5.87 20.72 11.11
N ASP A 8 -5.79 22.03 10.96
CA ASP A 8 -5.27 22.74 9.78
C ASP A 8 -3.77 22.45 9.51
N GLU A 9 -3.08 21.76 10.40
CA GLU A 9 -1.67 21.39 10.24
C GLU A 9 -1.53 19.90 9.91
N PRO A 10 -0.80 19.54 8.83
CA PRO A 10 -0.55 18.15 8.49
C PRO A 10 0.36 17.50 9.53
N ILE A 11 -0.01 16.30 9.98
CA ILE A 11 0.80 15.50 10.90
C ILE A 11 2.18 15.26 10.29
N SER A 12 3.24 15.59 11.05
CA SER A 12 4.63 15.41 10.63
C SER A 12 5.20 14.06 11.07
N SER A 13 6.27 13.61 10.41
CA SER A 13 6.96 12.37 10.80
C SER A 13 7.57 12.44 12.21
N GLU A 14 7.80 13.63 12.73
CA GLU A 14 8.33 13.86 14.09
C GLU A 14 7.30 13.55 15.17
N GLU A 15 6.04 13.51 14.82
CA GLU A 15 4.94 13.19 15.73
C GLU A 15 4.69 11.68 15.87
N LEU A 16 5.21 10.85 14.95
CA LEU A 16 5.03 9.40 15.00
C LEU A 16 5.40 8.78 16.35
N PRO A 17 6.50 9.14 17.03
CA PRO A 17 6.82 8.60 18.34
C PRO A 17 5.79 8.93 19.41
N LYS A 18 5.20 10.13 19.37
CA LYS A 18 4.14 10.54 20.31
C LYS A 18 2.86 9.72 20.07
N ILE A 19 2.51 9.51 18.80
CA ILE A 19 1.36 8.68 18.43
C ILE A 19 1.59 7.23 18.88
N GLU A 20 2.80 6.68 18.69
CA GLU A 20 3.14 5.34 19.19
C GLU A 20 2.98 5.23 20.72
N GLU A 21 3.38 6.25 21.43
CA GLU A 21 3.25 6.28 22.91
C GLU A 21 1.79 6.24 23.34
N GLU A 22 0.93 7.05 22.72
CA GLU A 22 -0.51 7.01 22.99
C GLU A 22 -1.15 5.68 22.60
N MET A 23 -0.76 5.11 21.46
CA MET A 23 -1.21 3.77 21.06
C MET A 23 -0.81 2.71 22.10
N ARG A 24 0.41 2.77 22.67
CA ARG A 24 0.84 1.85 23.72
C ARG A 24 0.01 2.01 25.00
N LYS A 25 -0.34 3.23 25.38
CA LYS A 25 -1.24 3.50 26.51
C LYS A 25 -2.63 2.88 26.28
N ILE A 26 -3.20 3.07 25.09
CA ILE A 26 -4.49 2.48 24.70
C ILE A 26 -4.42 0.94 24.75
N ILE A 27 -3.36 0.34 24.21
CA ILE A 27 -3.17 -1.12 24.22
C ILE A 27 -3.06 -1.66 25.64
N SER A 28 -2.39 -0.91 26.55
CA SER A 28 -2.22 -1.33 27.96
C SER A 28 -3.55 -1.46 28.71
N ASN A 29 -4.61 -0.79 28.26
CA ASN A 29 -5.95 -0.91 28.83
C ASN A 29 -6.64 -2.24 28.50
N LYS A 30 -6.08 -3.03 27.55
CA LYS A 30 -6.60 -4.35 27.15
C LYS A 30 -8.07 -4.35 26.75
N SER A 31 -8.56 -3.23 26.20
CA SER A 31 -9.96 -3.05 25.79
C SER A 31 -10.46 -4.18 24.90
N GLU A 32 -11.68 -4.63 25.15
CA GLU A 32 -12.38 -5.56 24.28
C GLU A 32 -12.82 -4.87 23.00
N ILE A 33 -12.78 -5.61 21.90
CA ILE A 33 -13.27 -5.17 20.60
C ILE A 33 -14.55 -5.93 20.28
N ASN A 34 -15.67 -5.23 20.32
CA ASN A 34 -16.97 -5.79 20.03
C ASN A 34 -17.36 -5.58 18.57
N LYS A 35 -17.93 -6.62 18.00
CA LYS A 35 -18.50 -6.59 16.65
C LYS A 35 -20.01 -6.49 16.76
N THR A 36 -20.58 -5.52 16.04
CA THR A 36 -22.02 -5.38 15.83
C THR A 36 -22.36 -5.40 14.34
N LEU A 37 -23.58 -5.79 14.03
CA LEU A 37 -24.14 -5.74 12.69
C LEU A 37 -25.22 -4.68 12.67
N GLN A 38 -25.17 -3.78 11.72
CA GLN A 38 -26.17 -2.72 11.56
C GLN A 38 -26.63 -2.66 10.10
N ASP A 39 -27.89 -2.36 9.90
CA ASP A 39 -28.41 -2.12 8.58
C ASP A 39 -27.81 -0.83 7.98
N LYS A 40 -28.04 -0.63 6.69
CA LYS A 40 -27.46 0.50 5.94
C LYS A 40 -27.85 1.85 6.50
N LYS A 41 -29.11 2.02 6.93
CA LYS A 41 -29.64 3.31 7.41
C LYS A 41 -29.06 3.65 8.78
N ASP A 42 -29.10 2.71 9.71
CA ASP A 42 -28.61 2.88 11.07
C ASP A 42 -27.09 3.13 11.06
N ALA A 43 -26.34 2.40 10.23
CA ALA A 43 -24.90 2.59 10.08
C ALA A 43 -24.55 4.00 9.53
N ILE A 44 -25.27 4.50 8.51
CA ILE A 44 -25.08 5.85 7.99
C ILE A 44 -25.37 6.91 9.06
N SER A 45 -26.51 6.77 9.76
CA SER A 45 -26.88 7.71 10.83
C SER A 45 -25.81 7.75 11.91
N LYS A 46 -25.37 6.59 12.38
CA LYS A 46 -24.34 6.47 13.42
C LYS A 46 -23.03 7.18 13.04
N PHE A 47 -22.54 7.02 11.82
CA PHE A 47 -21.30 7.66 11.39
C PHE A 47 -21.46 9.16 11.09
N LYS A 48 -22.66 9.60 10.70
CA LYS A 48 -22.97 11.03 10.60
C LYS A 48 -23.02 11.71 11.95
N ASP A 49 -23.60 11.07 12.94
CA ASP A 49 -23.68 11.57 14.33
C ASP A 49 -22.29 11.66 14.99
N LEU A 50 -21.34 10.84 14.54
CA LEU A 50 -19.95 10.85 14.98
C LEU A 50 -19.03 11.78 14.15
N ASP A 51 -19.59 12.57 13.25
CA ASP A 51 -18.85 13.43 12.31
C ASP A 51 -17.83 12.68 11.42
N GLU A 52 -18.11 11.37 11.16
CA GLU A 52 -17.29 10.49 10.34
C GLU A 52 -17.83 10.42 8.89
N GLY A 53 -17.87 11.59 8.21
CA GLY A 53 -18.49 11.74 6.91
C GLY A 53 -17.96 10.78 5.84
N PHE A 54 -16.67 10.49 5.80
CA PHE A 54 -16.07 9.55 4.84
C PHE A 54 -16.58 8.12 5.04
N LYS A 55 -16.78 7.68 6.28
CA LYS A 55 -17.32 6.35 6.58
C LYS A 55 -18.79 6.26 6.16
N ALA A 56 -19.56 7.32 6.39
CA ALA A 56 -20.94 7.41 5.93
C ALA A 56 -21.02 7.32 4.40
N LEU A 57 -20.17 8.05 3.66
CA LEU A 57 -20.08 7.97 2.20
C LEU A 57 -19.72 6.58 1.67
N ILE A 58 -18.78 5.88 2.33
CA ILE A 58 -18.44 4.50 1.96
C ILE A 58 -19.66 3.58 2.06
N ILE A 59 -20.47 3.75 3.11
CA ILE A 59 -21.67 2.95 3.32
C ILE A 59 -22.75 3.32 2.29
N GLU A 60 -22.95 4.61 2.01
CA GLU A 60 -23.94 5.10 1.03
C GLU A 60 -23.69 4.52 -0.37
N GLU A 61 -22.42 4.50 -0.78
CA GLU A 61 -22.01 4.01 -2.10
C GLU A 61 -21.89 2.48 -2.20
N ALA A 62 -21.84 1.79 -1.06
CA ALA A 62 -21.71 0.34 -1.06
C ALA A 62 -22.98 -0.35 -1.62
N ASP A 63 -22.78 -1.21 -2.62
CA ASP A 63 -23.81 -1.99 -3.27
C ASP A 63 -24.03 -3.36 -2.58
N GLN A 64 -23.81 -3.41 -1.26
CA GLN A 64 -24.00 -4.65 -0.52
C GLN A 64 -25.41 -4.73 0.07
N LYS A 65 -26.00 -5.94 -0.02
CA LYS A 65 -27.33 -6.24 0.54
C LYS A 65 -27.29 -6.73 2.00
N LYS A 66 -26.09 -7.01 2.53
CA LYS A 66 -25.89 -7.51 3.90
C LYS A 66 -25.62 -6.35 4.84
N ASP A 67 -25.91 -6.58 6.13
CA ASP A 67 -25.58 -5.63 7.19
C ASP A 67 -24.10 -5.27 7.24
N PHE A 68 -23.82 -4.06 7.71
CA PHE A 68 -22.47 -3.54 7.87
C PHE A 68 -21.88 -3.98 9.19
N GLN A 69 -20.63 -4.42 9.18
CA GLN A 69 -19.90 -4.81 10.36
C GLN A 69 -19.22 -3.60 10.97
N ILE A 70 -19.58 -3.30 12.19
CA ILE A 70 -19.01 -2.20 12.98
C ILE A 70 -18.28 -2.79 14.16
N TYR A 71 -17.06 -2.30 14.39
CA TYR A 71 -16.21 -2.70 15.51
C TYR A 71 -16.06 -1.52 16.46
N GLU A 72 -16.25 -1.80 17.75
CA GLU A 72 -16.21 -0.81 18.82
C GLU A 72 -15.25 -1.26 19.92
N GLN A 73 -14.38 -0.34 20.34
CA GLN A 73 -13.54 -0.50 21.51
C GLN A 73 -14.28 0.13 22.71
N LYS A 74 -14.72 -0.69 23.66
CA LYS A 74 -15.60 -0.28 24.76
C LYS A 74 -15.08 0.91 25.57
N GLU A 75 -13.82 0.89 25.95
CA GLU A 75 -13.28 1.85 26.92
C GLU A 75 -12.79 3.15 26.27
N THR A 76 -12.45 3.11 24.99
CA THR A 76 -12.00 4.29 24.24
C THR A 76 -13.15 4.98 23.51
N GLY A 77 -14.29 4.29 23.33
CA GLY A 77 -15.39 4.75 22.48
C GLY A 77 -15.06 4.80 21.00
N PHE A 78 -13.92 4.24 20.59
CA PHE A 78 -13.53 4.21 19.18
C PHE A 78 -14.40 3.23 18.38
N ILE A 79 -14.96 3.70 17.28
CA ILE A 79 -15.85 2.94 16.41
C ILE A 79 -15.33 2.98 14.98
N ASP A 80 -15.25 1.81 14.35
CA ASP A 80 -14.78 1.70 12.97
C ASP A 80 -15.65 0.78 12.11
N LEU A 81 -15.72 1.11 10.82
CA LEU A 81 -16.34 0.30 9.78
C LEU A 81 -15.30 -0.66 9.19
N CYS A 82 -15.45 -1.96 9.38
CA CYS A 82 -14.49 -2.93 8.87
C CYS A 82 -15.13 -4.28 8.53
N ARG A 83 -14.61 -4.93 7.51
CA ARG A 83 -15.03 -6.30 7.16
C ARG A 83 -14.49 -7.36 8.11
N GLY A 84 -13.49 -7.00 8.92
CA GLY A 84 -12.86 -7.93 9.86
C GLY A 84 -12.12 -9.10 9.18
N PRO A 85 -11.78 -10.15 9.94
CA PRO A 85 -11.94 -10.23 11.40
C PRO A 85 -10.98 -9.29 12.16
N HIS A 86 -11.38 -8.87 13.37
CA HIS A 86 -10.51 -8.16 14.30
C HIS A 86 -10.12 -9.08 15.46
N LEU A 87 -9.07 -8.71 16.18
CA LEU A 87 -8.73 -9.32 17.46
C LEU A 87 -9.87 -9.10 18.46
N PRO A 88 -10.16 -10.04 19.36
CA PRO A 88 -11.22 -9.86 20.34
C PRO A 88 -10.88 -8.84 21.44
N SER A 89 -9.61 -8.56 21.66
CA SER A 89 -9.10 -7.60 22.63
C SER A 89 -7.75 -7.03 22.19
N LEU A 90 -7.44 -5.83 22.65
CA LEU A 90 -6.14 -5.19 22.42
C LEU A 90 -4.97 -5.92 23.10
N GLU A 91 -5.23 -6.79 24.10
CA GLU A 91 -4.20 -7.59 24.76
C GLU A 91 -3.43 -8.52 23.82
N TYR A 92 -4.03 -8.88 22.67
CA TYR A 92 -3.40 -9.73 21.65
C TYR A 92 -2.50 -8.97 20.68
N ILE A 93 -2.43 -7.64 20.79
CA ILE A 93 -1.50 -6.84 20.00
C ILE A 93 -0.11 -7.02 20.59
N GLY A 94 0.81 -7.51 19.76
CA GLY A 94 2.23 -7.62 20.15
C GLY A 94 2.98 -6.30 19.96
N GLU A 95 4.17 -6.38 19.39
CA GLU A 95 5.00 -5.20 19.14
C GLU A 95 4.64 -4.55 17.81
N PHE A 96 4.67 -3.23 17.77
CA PHE A 96 4.39 -2.46 16.55
C PHE A 96 5.32 -1.27 16.40
N LYS A 97 5.40 -0.76 15.18
CA LYS A 97 6.15 0.44 14.82
C LYS A 97 5.40 1.22 13.74
N LEU A 98 5.28 2.53 13.91
CA LEU A 98 4.85 3.42 12.84
C LEU A 98 6.06 3.75 11.96
N THR A 99 5.88 3.66 10.64
CA THR A 99 7.03 3.68 9.72
C THR A 99 7.10 4.96 8.90
N LYS A 100 5.96 5.46 8.43
CA LYS A 100 5.92 6.67 7.61
C LYS A 100 4.55 7.32 7.57
N ILE A 101 4.55 8.58 7.12
CA ILE A 101 3.35 9.34 6.78
C ILE A 101 3.39 9.64 5.28
N SER A 102 2.25 9.63 4.62
CA SER A 102 2.10 10.14 3.26
C SER A 102 0.72 10.73 3.05
N GLY A 103 0.62 11.73 2.16
CA GLY A 103 -0.66 12.16 1.62
C GLY A 103 -1.25 11.09 0.69
N ALA A 104 -2.56 11.01 0.66
CA ALA A 104 -3.30 10.18 -0.28
C ALA A 104 -4.63 10.86 -0.61
N TYR A 105 -4.91 11.05 -1.89
CA TYR A 105 -6.20 11.58 -2.30
C TYR A 105 -7.32 10.57 -2.02
N TRP A 106 -8.46 11.07 -1.55
CA TRP A 106 -9.64 10.25 -1.34
C TRP A 106 -10.00 9.50 -2.63
N LYS A 107 -10.18 8.17 -2.52
CA LYS A 107 -10.41 7.25 -3.65
C LYS A 107 -9.37 7.30 -4.79
N GLY A 108 -8.18 7.85 -4.54
CA GLY A 108 -7.12 7.94 -5.55
C GLY A 108 -7.38 8.98 -6.65
N ASN A 109 -8.36 9.85 -6.50
CA ASN A 109 -8.64 10.93 -7.43
C ASN A 109 -8.04 12.24 -6.89
N SER A 110 -7.16 12.87 -7.67
CA SER A 110 -6.47 14.10 -7.33
C SER A 110 -7.38 15.33 -7.18
N GLU A 111 -8.61 15.25 -7.65
CA GLU A 111 -9.62 16.30 -7.46
C GLU A 111 -10.32 16.23 -6.09
N ASN A 112 -10.18 15.11 -5.40
CA ASN A 112 -10.75 14.91 -4.07
C ASN A 112 -9.80 15.40 -2.98
N GLU A 113 -10.32 15.48 -1.76
CA GLU A 113 -9.55 15.86 -0.58
C GLU A 113 -8.31 14.98 -0.38
N MET A 114 -7.22 15.62 0.01
CA MET A 114 -6.00 14.95 0.38
C MET A 114 -6.04 14.58 1.86
N LEU A 115 -5.96 13.29 2.14
CA LEU A 115 -5.96 12.74 3.49
C LEU A 115 -4.55 12.36 3.92
N THR A 116 -4.29 12.43 5.22
CA THR A 116 -3.04 11.93 5.81
C THR A 116 -3.15 10.45 6.08
N ARG A 117 -2.19 9.67 5.57
CA ARG A 117 -2.10 8.23 5.80
C ARG A 117 -0.86 7.89 6.61
N ILE A 118 -1.08 7.27 7.77
CA ILE A 118 -0.01 6.77 8.64
C ILE A 118 0.17 5.28 8.36
N TYR A 119 1.41 4.87 8.14
CA TYR A 119 1.80 3.47 7.92
C TYR A 119 2.50 2.92 9.14
N GLY A 120 2.24 1.67 9.42
CA GLY A 120 2.87 0.95 10.51
C GLY A 120 2.93 -0.56 10.24
N THR A 121 3.66 -1.26 11.08
CA THR A 121 3.76 -2.72 11.07
C THR A 121 3.59 -3.25 12.48
N ALA A 122 3.03 -4.45 12.62
CA ALA A 122 2.84 -5.11 13.91
C ALA A 122 3.30 -6.57 13.84
N TRP A 123 3.92 -7.05 14.92
CA TRP A 123 4.56 -8.35 15.02
C TRP A 123 4.24 -9.00 16.38
N ARG A 124 4.38 -10.31 16.47
CA ARG A 124 4.11 -11.01 17.74
C ARG A 124 5.13 -10.69 18.82
N THR A 125 6.40 -10.55 18.41
CA THR A 125 7.52 -10.35 19.31
C THR A 125 8.39 -9.19 18.85
N LYS A 126 9.11 -8.59 19.81
CA LYS A 126 10.09 -7.54 19.52
C LYS A 126 11.18 -8.03 18.57
N LYS A 127 11.63 -9.27 18.72
CA LYS A 127 12.66 -9.85 17.84
C LYS A 127 12.22 -9.91 16.37
N GLU A 128 10.96 -10.24 16.12
CA GLU A 128 10.41 -10.25 14.77
C GLU A 128 10.30 -8.84 14.20
N LEU A 129 9.85 -7.87 15.00
CA LEU A 129 9.79 -6.47 14.63
C LEU A 129 11.19 -5.92 14.30
N ASP A 130 12.17 -6.13 15.17
CA ASP A 130 13.53 -5.67 14.97
C ASP A 130 14.15 -6.29 13.71
N SER A 131 13.96 -7.60 13.49
CA SER A 131 14.39 -8.28 12.26
C SER A 131 13.76 -7.71 11.00
N TYR A 132 12.50 -7.34 11.06
CA TYR A 132 11.80 -6.70 9.93
C TYR A 132 12.35 -5.30 9.65
N ILE A 133 12.55 -4.50 10.69
CA ILE A 133 13.10 -3.15 10.56
C ILE A 133 14.50 -3.21 9.95
N GLU A 134 15.36 -4.12 10.46
CA GLU A 134 16.70 -4.33 9.91
C GLU A 134 16.68 -4.72 8.42
N LYS A 135 15.75 -5.61 8.03
CA LYS A 135 15.57 -5.97 6.61
C LYS A 135 15.15 -4.78 5.76
N MET A 136 14.26 -3.94 6.28
CA MET A 136 13.81 -2.74 5.56
C MET A 136 14.95 -1.74 5.39
N GLN A 137 15.75 -1.49 6.44
CA GLN A 137 16.91 -0.62 6.36
C GLN A 137 17.95 -1.14 5.35
N LYS A 138 18.26 -2.44 5.40
CA LYS A 138 19.14 -3.07 4.40
C LYS A 138 18.59 -2.95 2.98
N ALA A 139 17.26 -3.10 2.81
CA ALA A 139 16.63 -2.96 1.51
C ALA A 139 16.76 -1.51 0.96
N GLU A 140 16.68 -0.50 1.81
CA GLU A 140 16.90 0.90 1.42
C GLU A 140 18.37 1.17 1.05
N GLU A 141 19.32 0.54 1.75
CA GLU A 141 20.75 0.65 1.44
C GLU A 141 21.08 0.06 0.06
N VAL A 142 20.43 -1.06 -0.31
CA VAL A 142 20.65 -1.76 -1.58
C VAL A 142 19.63 -1.40 -2.66
N ASP A 143 18.90 -0.29 -2.50
CA ASP A 143 17.95 0.17 -3.53
C ASP A 143 18.70 0.40 -4.85
N HIS A 144 18.28 -0.30 -5.89
CA HIS A 144 18.91 -0.25 -7.22
C HIS A 144 18.96 1.17 -7.81
N ARG A 145 18.01 2.04 -7.46
CA ARG A 145 17.99 3.43 -7.94
C ARG A 145 19.10 4.25 -7.29
N LYS A 146 19.37 4.01 -6.00
CA LYS A 146 20.46 4.63 -5.26
C LYS A 146 21.80 4.09 -5.74
N LEU A 147 21.96 2.76 -5.69
CA LEU A 147 23.19 2.10 -6.14
C LEU A 147 23.49 2.37 -7.62
N GLY A 148 22.49 2.36 -8.47
CA GLY A 148 22.64 2.66 -9.89
C GLY A 148 23.20 4.04 -10.15
N LYS A 149 22.77 5.03 -9.37
CA LYS A 149 23.30 6.40 -9.42
C LYS A 149 24.70 6.51 -8.84
N GLU A 150 24.96 5.93 -7.66
CA GLU A 150 26.25 5.93 -6.98
C GLU A 150 27.35 5.23 -7.81
N MET A 151 26.99 4.14 -8.47
CA MET A 151 27.89 3.33 -9.31
C MET A 151 28.00 3.84 -10.74
N ASP A 152 27.29 4.89 -11.08
CA ASP A 152 27.24 5.46 -12.45
C ASP A 152 26.79 4.44 -13.51
N LEU A 153 25.67 3.74 -13.22
CA LEU A 153 25.17 2.68 -14.09
C LEU A 153 24.17 3.20 -15.12
N PHE A 154 23.38 4.20 -14.76
CA PHE A 154 22.33 4.76 -15.62
C PHE A 154 21.84 6.12 -15.11
N HIS A 155 21.12 6.84 -15.97
CA HIS A 155 20.36 8.02 -15.59
C HIS A 155 18.98 8.07 -16.26
N PHE A 156 18.15 8.98 -15.80
CA PHE A 156 16.90 9.37 -16.43
C PHE A 156 16.96 10.84 -16.82
N GLN A 157 16.25 11.21 -17.87
CA GLN A 157 16.15 12.61 -18.30
C GLN A 157 14.71 12.93 -18.76
N GLU A 158 14.40 14.21 -18.82
CA GLU A 158 13.03 14.70 -19.07
C GLU A 158 12.54 14.40 -20.49
N GLU A 159 13.46 14.31 -21.46
CA GLU A 159 13.13 14.04 -22.86
C GLU A 159 12.65 12.60 -23.11
N ALA A 160 12.87 11.69 -22.16
CA ALA A 160 12.45 10.31 -22.26
C ALA A 160 11.89 9.80 -20.91
N PRO A 161 10.70 10.25 -20.49
CA PRO A 161 10.13 9.90 -19.22
C PRO A 161 9.97 8.37 -19.05
N GLY A 162 10.54 7.82 -17.99
CA GLY A 162 10.48 6.39 -17.68
C GLY A 162 11.43 5.50 -18.47
N MET A 163 12.22 6.06 -19.40
CA MET A 163 13.25 5.32 -20.14
C MET A 163 14.62 5.50 -19.49
N VAL A 164 15.40 4.41 -19.47
CA VAL A 164 16.71 4.36 -18.83
C VAL A 164 17.81 4.60 -19.86
N PHE A 165 18.67 5.57 -19.58
CA PHE A 165 19.91 5.80 -20.34
C PHE A 165 21.05 5.05 -19.65
N TRP A 166 21.48 3.95 -20.26
CA TRP A 166 22.52 3.08 -19.72
C TRP A 166 23.91 3.63 -19.96
N HIS A 167 24.71 3.72 -18.90
CA HIS A 167 26.14 3.98 -19.00
C HIS A 167 26.92 2.69 -19.28
N PRO A 168 28.19 2.74 -19.68
CA PRO A 168 28.93 1.55 -20.10
C PRO A 168 28.95 0.42 -19.09
N LYS A 169 29.11 0.73 -17.80
CA LYS A 169 29.07 -0.28 -16.72
C LYS A 169 27.68 -0.90 -16.58
N GLY A 170 26.65 -0.04 -16.57
CA GLY A 170 25.26 -0.50 -16.46
C GLY A 170 24.85 -1.34 -17.66
N TRP A 171 25.24 -0.93 -18.87
CA TRP A 171 24.99 -1.71 -20.09
C TRP A 171 25.65 -3.09 -20.05
N SER A 172 26.89 -3.18 -19.55
CA SER A 172 27.55 -4.47 -19.36
C SER A 172 26.77 -5.41 -18.42
N ILE A 173 26.29 -4.88 -17.30
CA ILE A 173 25.48 -5.67 -16.35
C ILE A 173 24.18 -6.10 -17.02
N TYR A 174 23.49 -5.17 -17.70
CA TYR A 174 22.21 -5.43 -18.36
C TYR A 174 22.33 -6.54 -19.41
N THR A 175 23.34 -6.47 -20.28
CA THR A 175 23.58 -7.47 -21.32
C THR A 175 23.93 -8.84 -20.73
N GLN A 176 24.69 -8.91 -19.64
CA GLN A 176 24.98 -10.17 -18.95
C GLN A 176 23.72 -10.80 -18.36
N LEU A 177 22.83 -9.98 -17.78
CA LEU A 177 21.54 -10.48 -17.27
C LEU A 177 20.66 -10.99 -18.40
N GLN A 178 20.58 -10.27 -19.53
CA GLN A 178 19.85 -10.77 -20.71
C GLN A 178 20.41 -12.10 -21.21
N TYR A 179 21.73 -12.21 -21.33
CA TYR A 179 22.37 -13.46 -21.75
C TYR A 179 22.06 -14.59 -20.79
N TYR A 180 22.15 -14.34 -19.48
CA TYR A 180 21.84 -15.34 -18.46
C TYR A 180 20.39 -15.84 -18.56
N VAL A 181 19.42 -14.94 -18.65
CA VAL A 181 18.00 -15.28 -18.79
C VAL A 181 17.74 -16.08 -20.05
N ARG A 182 18.27 -15.64 -21.20
CA ARG A 182 18.15 -16.37 -22.47
C ARG A 182 18.73 -17.78 -22.38
N LYS A 183 19.89 -17.93 -21.74
CA LYS A 183 20.50 -19.23 -21.52
C LYS A 183 19.62 -20.15 -20.65
N MET A 184 19.06 -19.60 -19.57
CA MET A 184 18.16 -20.36 -18.69
C MET A 184 16.91 -20.81 -19.43
N GLN A 185 16.27 -19.93 -20.17
CA GLN A 185 15.09 -20.23 -20.97
C GLN A 185 15.37 -21.28 -22.05
N LYS A 186 16.46 -21.13 -22.77
CA LYS A 186 16.89 -22.12 -23.79
C LYS A 186 17.12 -23.49 -23.18
N ASN A 187 17.78 -23.57 -22.02
CA ASN A 187 18.01 -24.83 -21.32
C ASN A 187 16.71 -25.47 -20.80
N ALA A 188 15.69 -24.66 -20.52
CA ALA A 188 14.36 -25.11 -20.15
C ALA A 188 13.46 -25.48 -21.35
N GLY A 189 13.96 -25.43 -22.58
CA GLY A 189 13.25 -25.81 -23.81
C GLY A 189 12.39 -24.72 -24.42
N TYR A 190 12.51 -23.46 -23.96
CA TYR A 190 11.82 -22.33 -24.60
C TYR A 190 12.50 -21.89 -25.90
N SER A 191 11.68 -21.51 -26.89
CA SER A 191 12.16 -20.92 -28.14
C SER A 191 12.02 -19.41 -28.06
N GLU A 192 13.10 -18.69 -28.38
CA GLU A 192 13.08 -17.23 -28.46
C GLU A 192 12.40 -16.80 -29.76
N VAL A 193 11.47 -15.87 -29.67
CA VAL A 193 10.82 -15.24 -30.84
C VAL A 193 11.01 -13.73 -30.75
N ASN A 194 11.08 -13.08 -31.89
CA ASN A 194 11.13 -11.63 -32.00
C ASN A 194 9.87 -11.14 -32.72
N THR A 195 9.03 -10.41 -32.00
CA THR A 195 7.81 -9.82 -32.54
C THR A 195 7.96 -8.30 -32.64
N PRO A 196 7.20 -7.63 -33.54
CA PRO A 196 7.21 -6.17 -33.60
C PRO A 196 6.79 -5.55 -32.25
N GLU A 197 7.53 -4.54 -31.81
CA GLU A 197 7.22 -3.79 -30.57
C GLU A 197 5.98 -2.89 -30.75
N VAL A 198 5.77 -2.40 -31.96
CA VAL A 198 4.63 -1.57 -32.33
C VAL A 198 3.71 -2.35 -33.26
N VAL A 199 2.47 -2.53 -32.85
CA VAL A 199 1.47 -3.28 -33.60
C VAL A 199 0.16 -2.48 -33.72
N ASP A 200 -0.64 -2.78 -34.75
CA ASP A 200 -1.94 -2.14 -34.97
C ASP A 200 -2.89 -2.41 -33.77
N ARG A 201 -3.66 -1.39 -33.42
CA ARG A 201 -4.65 -1.45 -32.32
C ARG A 201 -5.61 -2.64 -32.44
N LYS A 202 -5.95 -3.07 -33.66
CA LYS A 202 -6.84 -4.21 -33.90
C LYS A 202 -6.30 -5.52 -33.36
N LEU A 203 -4.97 -5.68 -33.28
CA LEU A 203 -4.35 -6.86 -32.70
C LEU A 203 -4.57 -6.91 -31.17
N TRP A 204 -4.49 -5.76 -30.53
CA TRP A 204 -4.79 -5.61 -29.10
C TRP A 204 -6.23 -5.90 -28.78
N GLU A 205 -7.16 -5.42 -29.60
CA GLU A 205 -8.59 -5.68 -29.44
C GLU A 205 -8.94 -7.18 -29.59
N LYS A 206 -8.26 -7.90 -30.49
CA LYS A 206 -8.45 -9.35 -30.68
C LYS A 206 -7.86 -10.19 -29.55
N SER A 207 -6.78 -9.75 -28.93
CA SER A 207 -6.12 -10.49 -27.83
C SER A 207 -6.84 -10.35 -26.47
N GLY A 208 -7.87 -9.49 -26.36
CA GLY A 208 -8.73 -9.36 -25.20
C GLY A 208 -8.24 -8.49 -24.03
N PRO A 209 -7.05 -7.86 -24.01
CA PRO A 209 -6.73 -6.88 -23.00
C PRO A 209 -7.48 -5.58 -23.29
N VAL A 210 -8.56 -5.39 -22.58
CA VAL A 210 -9.60 -4.44 -22.98
C VAL A 210 -9.40 -3.05 -22.37
N SER A 211 -8.47 -2.87 -21.45
CA SER A 211 -8.22 -1.54 -20.89
C SER A 211 -6.76 -1.29 -20.55
N TYR A 212 -6.36 -0.05 -20.65
CA TYR A 212 -5.04 0.45 -20.25
C TYR A 212 -4.66 0.09 -18.80
N THR A 213 -5.65 -0.04 -17.92
CA THR A 213 -5.47 -0.46 -16.53
C THR A 213 -5.12 -1.95 -16.42
N HIS A 214 -5.59 -2.79 -17.34
CA HIS A 214 -5.30 -4.21 -17.37
C HIS A 214 -3.86 -4.50 -17.84
N LEU A 215 -3.35 -3.77 -18.80
CA LEU A 215 -1.95 -3.85 -19.24
C LEU A 215 -0.98 -3.50 -18.09
N ARG A 216 -1.26 -2.45 -17.32
CA ARG A 216 -0.45 -2.09 -16.15
C ARG A 216 -0.48 -3.17 -15.05
N ALA A 217 -1.59 -3.86 -14.86
CA ALA A 217 -1.69 -4.92 -13.87
C ALA A 217 -0.87 -6.16 -14.23
N HIS A 218 -0.66 -6.43 -15.50
CA HIS A 218 0.20 -7.54 -15.97
C HIS A 218 1.69 -7.24 -15.86
N GLU A 219 2.09 -5.99 -16.05
CA GLU A 219 3.49 -5.58 -15.90
C GLU A 219 3.97 -5.57 -14.44
N THR A 220 3.05 -5.50 -13.47
CA THR A 220 3.38 -5.43 -12.04
C THR A 220 3.23 -6.75 -11.28
N ARG A 221 2.71 -7.81 -11.92
CA ARG A 221 2.68 -9.14 -11.32
C ARG A 221 3.94 -9.91 -11.66
N THR A 222 4.96 -9.70 -10.86
CA THR A 222 5.98 -10.73 -10.64
C THR A 222 5.32 -11.84 -9.80
N HIS A 223 5.26 -13.01 -10.34
CA HIS A 223 4.93 -14.24 -9.61
C HIS A 223 6.00 -14.56 -8.58
#